data_d90e42cc3f3a3d97c4dbf66a864b4a1f
#
_entry.id   d90e42cc3f3a3d97c4dbf66a864b4a1f
#
_cell.length_a   1.000
_cell.length_b   1.000
_cell.length_c   1.000
_cell.angle_alpha   90.00
_cell.angle_beta   90.00
_cell.angle_gamma   90.00
#
_symmetry.space_group_name_H-M   'P 1'
#
loop_
_entity.id
_entity.type
_entity.pdbx_description
1 polymer ?
#
loop_
_entity_poly.entity_id
_entity_poly.type
_entity_poly.pdbx_seq_one_letter_code
_entity_poly.pdbx_strand_id
1 'polypeptide(L)'
;MDTLRNSLQRCGEFVLVLMLLTGTVAFGQAKNSCLECHSSLDEPYGVTEETFNQDIHAQKGLTCVSCHAGDPTSNDPRVAMSKKNGWNGHIERKRIPELCGSCHSDAAYMRQFNPSLRTDQLSEYKTSVHGKRLALGDDKVAVCVDCHSIHDLKPPSDARSRVNPLNVAATCAHCHADAEYMKSYKIPTDQFGNYGKSVHHDALALRGDLSAPTCSTCHGNHGAAPPGVDKVANVCSTCHAFQAQMYEKSSHKEAFQQASLPGCVVCHSNHGISHPTDAKLGTGSEAVCLQCHTPGDSCDQARAGFLNHLSKLDGEIKKADRALALAESSGMEVSEAQLAQSQARDSLTKARVTIHSFKKDLVDQDIHAGMDIAQKDLLAGQNAMLERNHRRIGLALSLVAITLMIVGLTLYIKRIETRH
;
A
#
# COMPACT_ATOMS: atom_id res chain seq x y z
N MET A 1 -25.93 32.78 -54.05
CA MET A 1 -25.20 33.09 -52.82
C MET A 1 -26.10 33.63 -51.71
N ASP A 2 -27.25 34.16 -52.00
CA ASP A 2 -28.18 34.77 -51.01
C ASP A 2 -29.03 33.77 -50.21
N THR A 3 -29.32 32.59 -50.74
CA THR A 3 -30.12 31.56 -50.06
C THR A 3 -29.36 30.87 -48.93
N LEU A 4 -28.06 30.73 -48.98
CA LEU A 4 -27.22 30.16 -47.94
C LEU A 4 -27.01 31.12 -46.75
N ARG A 5 -27.01 32.45 -47.02
CA ARG A 5 -26.83 33.47 -45.99
C ARG A 5 -28.06 33.62 -45.10
N ASN A 6 -29.29 33.47 -45.67
CA ASN A 6 -30.54 33.50 -44.90
C ASN A 6 -30.77 32.26 -44.06
N SER A 7 -30.24 31.09 -44.46
CA SER A 7 -30.35 29.82 -43.68
C SER A 7 -29.47 29.84 -42.44
N LEU A 8 -28.25 30.40 -42.53
CA LEU A 8 -27.32 30.52 -41.41
C LEU A 8 -27.76 31.54 -40.34
N GLN A 9 -28.42 32.65 -40.80
CA GLN A 9 -28.99 33.63 -39.87
C GLN A 9 -30.16 33.06 -39.05
N ARG A 10 -31.06 32.31 -39.69
CA ARG A 10 -32.18 31.67 -38.98
C ARG A 10 -31.76 30.54 -38.04
N CYS A 11 -30.70 29.78 -38.37
CA CYS A 11 -30.11 28.84 -37.42
C CYS A 11 -29.44 29.50 -36.20
N GLY A 12 -28.79 30.66 -36.38
CA GLY A 12 -28.17 31.44 -35.30
C GLY A 12 -29.19 31.97 -34.28
N GLU A 13 -30.35 32.48 -34.79
CA GLU A 13 -31.42 32.96 -33.89
C GLU A 13 -32.14 31.83 -33.13
N PHE A 14 -32.30 30.64 -33.72
CA PHE A 14 -32.86 29.49 -33.05
C PHE A 14 -31.92 28.91 -31.93
N VAL A 15 -30.62 28.93 -32.17
CA VAL A 15 -29.61 28.50 -31.15
C VAL A 15 -29.52 29.50 -30.00
N LEU A 16 -29.65 30.80 -30.31
CA LEU A 16 -29.62 31.83 -29.24
C LEU A 16 -30.88 31.81 -28.37
N VAL A 17 -32.04 31.52 -28.95
CA VAL A 17 -33.31 31.38 -28.18
C VAL A 17 -33.33 30.08 -27.35
N LEU A 18 -32.68 28.98 -27.83
CA LEU A 18 -32.60 27.75 -27.07
C LEU A 18 -31.61 27.84 -25.88
N MET A 19 -30.56 28.66 -26.01
CA MET A 19 -29.63 28.92 -24.90
C MET A 19 -30.21 29.83 -23.80
N LEU A 20 -31.22 30.64 -24.13
CA LEU A 20 -31.89 31.51 -23.15
C LEU A 20 -32.98 30.79 -22.34
N LEU A 21 -33.35 29.55 -22.73
CA LEU A 21 -34.32 28.73 -22.01
C LEU A 21 -33.70 27.69 -21.06
N THR A 22 -32.38 27.57 -21.00
CA THR A 22 -31.72 26.89 -19.89
C THR A 22 -31.66 27.82 -18.68
N GLY A 23 -32.84 28.20 -18.19
CA GLY A 23 -32.95 28.81 -16.88
C GLY A 23 -32.30 27.85 -15.88
N THR A 24 -31.18 28.26 -15.28
CA THR A 24 -30.65 27.63 -14.09
C THR A 24 -31.79 27.64 -13.07
N VAL A 25 -32.42 26.47 -12.88
CA VAL A 25 -33.26 26.27 -11.71
C VAL A 25 -32.28 26.33 -10.56
N ALA A 26 -32.06 27.51 -10.01
CA ALA A 26 -31.48 27.65 -8.70
C ALA A 26 -32.42 26.93 -7.75
N PHE A 27 -32.14 25.68 -7.43
CA PHE A 27 -32.70 25.05 -6.26
C PHE A 27 -32.25 25.93 -5.09
N GLY A 28 -33.10 26.84 -4.66
CA GLY A 28 -32.89 27.55 -3.42
C GLY A 28 -32.66 26.52 -2.34
N GLN A 29 -31.51 26.52 -1.72
CA GLN A 29 -31.25 25.64 -0.58
C GLN A 29 -32.39 25.92 0.42
N ALA A 30 -33.14 24.88 0.77
CA ALA A 30 -34.16 25.00 1.76
C ALA A 30 -33.51 25.57 3.02
N LYS A 31 -34.16 26.62 3.60
CA LYS A 31 -33.66 27.28 4.81
C LYS A 31 -33.36 26.23 5.88
N ASN A 32 -32.12 26.21 6.37
CA ASN A 32 -31.70 25.28 7.42
C ASN A 32 -31.43 26.05 8.70
N SER A 33 -32.47 26.24 9.49
CA SER A 33 -32.41 26.97 10.76
C SER A 33 -31.46 26.34 11.77
N CYS A 34 -31.17 25.05 11.63
CA CYS A 34 -30.19 24.35 12.47
C CYS A 34 -28.81 24.99 12.34
N LEU A 35 -28.31 25.17 11.10
CA LEU A 35 -26.99 25.76 10.85
C LEU A 35 -26.97 27.26 11.22
N GLU A 36 -28.07 28.00 11.00
CA GLU A 36 -28.13 29.41 11.40
C GLU A 36 -27.83 29.59 12.90
N CYS A 37 -28.24 28.63 13.74
CA CYS A 37 -28.01 28.65 15.17
C CYS A 37 -26.72 27.96 15.57
N HIS A 38 -26.51 26.70 15.09
CA HIS A 38 -25.40 25.88 15.54
C HIS A 38 -24.04 26.36 15.01
N SER A 39 -23.98 27.14 13.92
CA SER A 39 -22.72 27.74 13.43
C SER A 39 -22.11 28.81 14.35
N SER A 40 -22.91 29.35 15.27
CA SER A 40 -22.48 30.37 16.25
C SER A 40 -22.20 29.80 17.63
N LEU A 41 -22.39 28.50 17.84
CA LEU A 41 -22.17 27.86 19.13
C LEU A 41 -20.72 27.29 19.22
N ASP A 42 -20.24 27.23 20.46
CA ASP A 42 -18.97 26.57 20.79
C ASP A 42 -19.12 25.04 20.85
N GLU A 43 -17.99 24.34 20.81
CA GLU A 43 -17.96 22.89 21.06
C GLU A 43 -18.61 22.55 22.43
N PRO A 44 -19.35 21.48 22.55
CA PRO A 44 -19.54 20.38 21.55
C PRO A 44 -20.78 20.58 20.66
N TYR A 45 -21.42 21.73 20.65
CA TYR A 45 -22.67 21.98 19.93
C TYR A 45 -22.47 22.71 18.59
N GLY A 46 -21.31 23.31 18.40
CA GLY A 46 -20.99 24.08 17.20
C GLY A 46 -20.80 23.17 15.97
N VAL A 47 -21.46 23.53 14.86
CA VAL A 47 -21.28 22.93 13.54
C VAL A 47 -21.29 24.03 12.51
N THR A 48 -20.14 24.32 11.90
CA THR A 48 -20.08 25.38 10.89
C THR A 48 -20.64 24.88 9.55
N GLU A 49 -21.15 25.81 8.76
CA GLU A 49 -21.61 25.52 7.40
C GLU A 49 -20.48 24.96 6.53
N GLU A 50 -19.26 25.48 6.68
CA GLU A 50 -18.07 25.01 5.97
C GLU A 50 -17.78 23.53 6.30
N THR A 51 -17.78 23.17 7.58
CA THR A 51 -17.55 21.79 8.03
C THR A 51 -18.63 20.86 7.48
N PHE A 52 -19.90 21.23 7.63
CA PHE A 52 -21.02 20.40 7.16
C PHE A 52 -21.02 20.22 5.64
N ASN A 53 -20.74 21.26 4.87
CA ASN A 53 -20.69 21.17 3.40
C ASN A 53 -19.55 20.27 2.89
N GLN A 54 -18.55 19.97 3.70
CA GLN A 54 -17.50 18.99 3.40
C GLN A 54 -17.90 17.55 3.75
N ASP A 55 -19.00 17.35 4.46
CA ASP A 55 -19.52 16.02 4.82
C ASP A 55 -20.12 15.33 3.59
N ILE A 56 -19.78 14.04 3.39
CA ILE A 56 -20.28 13.27 2.26
C ILE A 56 -21.81 13.15 2.27
N HIS A 57 -22.44 13.13 3.44
CA HIS A 57 -23.89 13.06 3.54
C HIS A 57 -24.54 14.35 3.06
N ALA A 58 -24.00 15.51 3.43
CA ALA A 58 -24.45 16.80 2.92
C ALA A 58 -24.30 16.90 1.40
N GLN A 59 -23.16 16.45 0.87
CA GLN A 59 -22.91 16.38 -0.59
C GLN A 59 -23.89 15.46 -1.33
N LYS A 60 -24.48 14.50 -0.63
CA LYS A 60 -25.52 13.59 -1.15
C LYS A 60 -26.94 14.04 -0.84
N GLY A 61 -27.11 15.26 -0.32
CA GLY A 61 -28.41 15.87 -0.06
C GLY A 61 -29.05 15.51 1.28
N LEU A 62 -28.32 14.81 2.17
CA LEU A 62 -28.78 14.59 3.53
C LEU A 62 -28.57 15.87 4.37
N THR A 63 -29.46 16.09 5.31
CA THR A 63 -29.44 17.28 6.19
C THR A 63 -29.37 16.86 7.66
N CYS A 64 -29.29 17.84 8.56
CA CYS A 64 -29.26 17.59 10.00
C CYS A 64 -30.41 16.68 10.45
N VAL A 65 -31.61 16.88 9.89
CA VAL A 65 -32.80 16.10 10.26
C VAL A 65 -32.76 14.65 9.80
N SER A 66 -31.89 14.31 8.87
CA SER A 66 -31.70 12.91 8.43
C SER A 66 -31.20 12.01 9.57
N CYS A 67 -30.46 12.59 10.51
CA CYS A 67 -29.92 11.89 11.69
C CYS A 67 -30.62 12.33 12.99
N HIS A 68 -30.87 13.63 13.15
CA HIS A 68 -31.38 14.21 14.40
C HIS A 68 -32.89 14.35 14.42
N ALA A 69 -33.58 14.27 13.29
CA ALA A 69 -34.97 14.64 13.10
C ALA A 69 -35.24 16.11 13.54
N GLY A 70 -36.45 16.47 13.96
CA GLY A 70 -36.79 17.84 14.31
C GLY A 70 -37.34 18.65 13.12
N ASP A 71 -37.54 19.97 13.32
CA ASP A 71 -38.07 20.88 12.30
C ASP A 71 -36.98 21.88 11.84
N PRO A 72 -36.43 21.74 10.65
CA PRO A 72 -35.35 22.61 10.14
C PRO A 72 -35.85 23.98 9.66
N THR A 73 -37.16 24.24 9.68
CA THR A 73 -37.74 25.48 9.21
C THR A 73 -38.00 26.51 10.34
N SER A 74 -38.00 26.03 11.58
CA SER A 74 -38.28 26.86 12.76
C SER A 74 -37.01 27.42 13.40
N ASN A 75 -36.98 28.71 13.67
CA ASN A 75 -35.91 29.35 14.45
C ASN A 75 -36.18 29.33 15.96
N ASP A 76 -37.33 28.85 16.42
CA ASP A 76 -37.59 28.63 17.85
C ASP A 76 -37.04 27.26 18.26
N PRO A 77 -36.03 27.18 19.13
CA PRO A 77 -35.42 25.91 19.53
C PRO A 77 -36.41 24.96 20.20
N ARG A 78 -37.47 25.49 20.85
CA ARG A 78 -38.52 24.68 21.49
C ARG A 78 -39.42 23.98 20.45
N VAL A 79 -39.47 24.50 19.22
CA VAL A 79 -40.15 23.88 18.07
C VAL A 79 -39.19 23.03 17.28
N ALA A 80 -38.07 23.61 16.84
CA ALA A 80 -37.05 22.92 16.02
C ALA A 80 -36.57 21.60 16.67
N MET A 81 -36.28 21.64 17.96
CA MET A 81 -35.78 20.51 18.76
C MET A 81 -36.86 19.87 19.64
N SER A 82 -38.12 19.88 19.22
CA SER A 82 -39.21 19.30 20.02
C SER A 82 -39.34 17.79 19.76
N LYS A 83 -39.67 17.04 20.82
CA LYS A 83 -40.01 15.62 20.68
C LYS A 83 -41.24 15.39 19.81
N LYS A 84 -42.15 16.35 19.70
CA LYS A 84 -43.31 16.28 18.82
C LYS A 84 -42.90 16.23 17.32
N ASN A 85 -41.80 16.90 16.98
CA ASN A 85 -41.20 16.90 15.65
C ASN A 85 -40.16 15.78 15.48
N GLY A 86 -40.17 14.81 16.38
CA GLY A 86 -39.28 13.62 16.31
C GLY A 86 -37.87 13.86 16.79
N TRP A 87 -37.51 15.06 17.32
CA TRP A 87 -36.14 15.36 17.74
C TRP A 87 -35.54 14.27 18.63
N ASN A 88 -34.43 13.67 18.19
CA ASN A 88 -33.78 12.56 18.86
C ASN A 88 -32.93 12.98 20.08
N GLY A 89 -32.68 14.29 20.26
CA GLY A 89 -31.77 14.78 21.29
C GLY A 89 -30.28 14.44 20.98
N HIS A 90 -29.50 14.44 22.03
CA HIS A 90 -28.16 13.90 21.98
C HIS A 90 -28.24 12.39 21.76
N ILE A 91 -27.57 11.92 20.70
CA ILE A 91 -27.58 10.49 20.33
C ILE A 91 -26.59 9.76 21.22
N GLU A 92 -27.10 8.91 22.11
CA GLU A 92 -26.29 8.09 22.99
C GLU A 92 -25.35 7.16 22.17
N ARG A 93 -24.10 7.01 22.62
CA ARG A 93 -23.08 6.20 21.92
C ARG A 93 -23.58 4.81 21.52
N LYS A 94 -24.30 4.13 22.41
CA LYS A 94 -24.87 2.79 22.14
C LYS A 94 -25.87 2.75 20.98
N ARG A 95 -26.47 3.89 20.61
CA ARG A 95 -27.45 4.02 19.51
C ARG A 95 -26.79 4.39 18.17
N ILE A 96 -25.56 4.88 18.18
CA ILE A 96 -24.87 5.33 16.96
C ILE A 96 -24.76 4.21 15.91
N PRO A 97 -24.36 2.97 16.23
CA PRO A 97 -24.27 1.91 15.22
C PRO A 97 -25.61 1.62 14.54
N GLU A 98 -26.71 1.59 15.31
CA GLU A 98 -28.05 1.35 14.76
C GLU A 98 -28.54 2.53 13.91
N LEU A 99 -28.23 3.75 14.32
CA LEU A 99 -28.57 4.95 13.54
C LEU A 99 -27.86 4.93 12.18
N CYS A 100 -26.56 4.71 12.16
CA CYS A 100 -25.80 4.61 10.89
C CYS A 100 -26.27 3.41 10.06
N GLY A 101 -26.48 2.27 10.72
CA GLY A 101 -26.94 1.03 10.09
C GLY A 101 -28.34 1.11 9.50
N SER A 102 -29.21 2.01 9.98
CA SER A 102 -30.55 2.16 9.43
C SER A 102 -30.56 2.46 7.92
N CYS A 103 -29.53 3.18 7.44
CA CYS A 103 -29.30 3.41 6.01
C CYS A 103 -28.22 2.49 5.47
N HIS A 104 -27.06 2.40 6.13
CA HIS A 104 -25.90 1.66 5.63
C HIS A 104 -26.08 0.14 5.57
N SER A 105 -27.12 -0.43 6.21
CA SER A 105 -27.49 -1.84 6.03
C SER A 105 -28.61 -2.07 5.01
N ASP A 106 -29.21 -1.01 4.47
CA ASP A 106 -30.22 -1.10 3.42
C ASP A 106 -29.56 -1.03 2.03
N ALA A 107 -29.44 -2.19 1.40
CA ALA A 107 -28.83 -2.29 0.07
C ALA A 107 -29.61 -1.55 -1.03
N ALA A 108 -30.94 -1.48 -0.93
CA ALA A 108 -31.77 -0.79 -1.92
C ALA A 108 -31.59 0.73 -1.80
N TYR A 109 -31.51 1.23 -0.58
CA TYR A 109 -31.26 2.64 -0.30
C TYR A 109 -29.83 3.04 -0.70
N MET A 110 -28.80 2.27 -0.28
CA MET A 110 -27.40 2.62 -0.51
C MET A 110 -26.99 2.56 -1.99
N ARG A 111 -27.60 1.67 -2.80
CA ARG A 111 -27.34 1.58 -4.25
C ARG A 111 -27.68 2.87 -5.01
N GLN A 112 -28.55 3.71 -4.49
CA GLN A 112 -28.88 5.00 -5.09
C GLN A 112 -27.70 5.98 -5.05
N PHE A 113 -26.81 5.83 -4.07
CA PHE A 113 -25.65 6.69 -3.87
C PHE A 113 -24.34 6.04 -4.37
N ASN A 114 -24.17 4.77 -4.12
CA ASN A 114 -22.99 3.99 -4.55
C ASN A 114 -23.33 2.50 -4.68
N PRO A 115 -23.53 1.99 -5.92
CA PRO A 115 -23.89 0.59 -6.16
C PRO A 115 -22.88 -0.45 -5.65
N SER A 116 -21.61 -0.05 -5.51
CA SER A 116 -20.52 -0.94 -5.06
C SER A 116 -20.28 -0.92 -3.55
N LEU A 117 -21.00 -0.07 -2.81
CA LEU A 117 -20.83 0.01 -1.37
C LEU A 117 -21.36 -1.27 -0.70
N ARG A 118 -20.56 -1.89 0.13
CA ARG A 118 -21.00 -2.99 1.01
C ARG A 118 -22.05 -2.47 1.99
N THR A 119 -22.92 -3.33 2.44
CA THR A 119 -24.01 -3.00 3.39
C THR A 119 -24.02 -3.90 4.63
N ASP A 120 -22.88 -4.51 4.91
CA ASP A 120 -22.67 -5.44 6.02
C ASP A 120 -21.93 -4.81 7.21
N GLN A 121 -21.61 -3.50 7.16
CA GLN A 121 -20.79 -2.82 8.16
C GLN A 121 -21.35 -2.96 9.58
N LEU A 122 -22.68 -2.79 9.75
CA LEU A 122 -23.30 -2.96 11.07
C LEU A 122 -23.23 -4.40 11.57
N SER A 123 -23.49 -5.38 10.70
CA SER A 123 -23.41 -6.79 11.07
C SER A 123 -21.99 -7.19 11.43
N GLU A 124 -20.99 -6.75 10.66
CA GLU A 124 -19.59 -6.95 11.01
C GLU A 124 -19.20 -6.26 12.32
N TYR A 125 -19.62 -4.99 12.52
CA TYR A 125 -19.34 -4.27 13.75
C TYR A 125 -19.85 -5.04 14.98
N LYS A 126 -21.05 -5.62 14.93
CA LYS A 126 -21.61 -6.43 16.01
C LYS A 126 -20.77 -7.67 16.31
N THR A 127 -20.02 -8.20 15.34
CA THR A 127 -19.09 -9.33 15.57
C THR A 127 -17.73 -8.87 16.14
N SER A 128 -17.40 -7.61 16.03
CA SER A 128 -16.12 -7.03 16.50
C SER A 128 -16.03 -7.05 18.04
N VAL A 129 -14.80 -6.86 18.55
CA VAL A 129 -14.61 -6.64 20.00
C VAL A 129 -15.30 -5.36 20.46
N HIS A 130 -15.21 -4.29 19.66
CA HIS A 130 -15.87 -3.03 19.98
C HIS A 130 -17.39 -3.19 20.10
N GLY A 131 -18.04 -3.80 19.10
CA GLY A 131 -19.48 -4.02 19.11
C GLY A 131 -19.95 -4.93 20.23
N LYS A 132 -19.21 -6.03 20.49
CA LYS A 132 -19.52 -6.93 21.60
C LYS A 132 -19.44 -6.25 22.97
N ARG A 133 -18.40 -5.46 23.19
CA ARG A 133 -18.24 -4.70 24.45
C ARG A 133 -19.30 -3.60 24.60
N LEU A 134 -19.62 -2.88 23.50
CA LEU A 134 -20.71 -1.91 23.50
C LEU A 134 -22.03 -2.55 23.90
N ALA A 135 -22.33 -3.73 23.38
CA ALA A 135 -23.55 -4.47 23.73
C ALA A 135 -23.59 -4.90 25.22
N LEU A 136 -22.41 -5.06 25.84
CA LEU A 136 -22.29 -5.33 27.28
C LEU A 136 -22.30 -4.06 28.15
N GLY A 137 -22.47 -2.89 27.55
CA GLY A 137 -22.58 -1.61 28.26
C GLY A 137 -21.25 -0.83 28.41
N ASP A 138 -20.19 -1.25 27.73
CA ASP A 138 -18.93 -0.54 27.71
C ASP A 138 -19.04 0.62 26.68
N ASP A 139 -19.35 1.82 27.14
CA ASP A 139 -19.55 3.01 26.31
C ASP A 139 -18.25 3.72 25.90
N LYS A 140 -17.10 3.25 26.39
CA LYS A 140 -15.78 3.78 26.01
C LYS A 140 -15.25 3.19 24.71
N VAL A 141 -15.77 2.03 24.26
CA VAL A 141 -15.29 1.40 23.03
C VAL A 141 -15.67 2.21 21.80
N ALA A 142 -14.89 2.06 20.74
CA ALA A 142 -15.13 2.77 19.50
C ALA A 142 -16.49 2.43 18.87
N VAL A 143 -17.19 3.45 18.41
CA VAL A 143 -18.38 3.37 17.55
C VAL A 143 -18.09 4.02 16.20
N CYS A 144 -19.06 4.07 15.30
CA CYS A 144 -18.85 4.51 13.91
C CYS A 144 -18.14 5.88 13.82
N VAL A 145 -18.57 6.85 14.61
CA VAL A 145 -18.05 8.22 14.55
C VAL A 145 -16.62 8.40 15.08
N ASP A 146 -16.14 7.47 15.90
CA ASP A 146 -14.76 7.55 16.41
C ASP A 146 -13.74 7.28 15.31
N CYS A 147 -14.12 6.46 14.33
CA CYS A 147 -13.29 6.16 13.16
C CYS A 147 -13.60 7.09 11.98
N HIS A 148 -14.89 7.36 11.73
CA HIS A 148 -15.32 8.08 10.53
C HIS A 148 -15.47 9.59 10.71
N SER A 149 -15.34 10.13 11.95
CA SER A 149 -15.68 11.49 12.31
C SER A 149 -17.21 11.73 12.38
N ILE A 150 -17.59 12.97 12.64
CA ILE A 150 -18.98 13.43 12.72
C ILE A 150 -19.08 14.83 12.13
N HIS A 151 -20.11 15.11 11.33
CA HIS A 151 -20.40 16.37 10.64
C HIS A 151 -19.38 16.80 9.57
N ASP A 152 -18.27 16.05 9.41
CA ASP A 152 -17.25 16.23 8.37
C ASP A 152 -16.80 14.90 7.76
N LEU A 153 -17.70 13.91 7.75
CA LEU A 153 -17.39 12.57 7.20
C LEU A 153 -16.92 12.68 5.75
N LYS A 154 -15.82 11.99 5.47
CA LYS A 154 -15.22 11.94 4.13
C LYS A 154 -15.15 10.51 3.63
N PRO A 155 -15.29 10.28 2.32
CA PRO A 155 -15.10 8.93 1.76
C PRO A 155 -13.67 8.45 1.99
N PRO A 156 -13.42 7.14 2.07
CA PRO A 156 -12.07 6.59 2.27
C PRO A 156 -11.04 7.01 1.21
N SER A 157 -11.50 7.40 0.03
CA SER A 157 -10.65 7.90 -1.07
C SER A 157 -10.16 9.34 -0.87
N ASP A 158 -10.79 10.13 0.00
CA ASP A 158 -10.30 11.47 0.36
C ASP A 158 -9.11 11.33 1.32
N ALA A 159 -7.98 11.95 0.99
CA ALA A 159 -6.77 11.88 1.82
C ALA A 159 -6.94 12.47 3.24
N ARG A 160 -7.96 13.32 3.44
CA ARG A 160 -8.30 13.91 4.75
C ARG A 160 -9.21 12.99 5.60
N SER A 161 -9.77 11.93 5.01
CA SER A 161 -10.61 10.97 5.73
C SER A 161 -9.80 10.25 6.80
N ARG A 162 -10.33 10.13 8.01
CA ARG A 162 -9.71 9.37 9.10
C ARG A 162 -9.53 7.88 8.76
N VAL A 163 -10.33 7.37 7.83
CA VAL A 163 -10.28 5.99 7.35
C VAL A 163 -9.60 5.84 5.98
N ASN A 164 -8.94 6.91 5.48
CA ASN A 164 -8.01 6.78 4.37
C ASN A 164 -6.82 5.92 4.80
N PRO A 165 -6.27 5.04 3.95
CA PRO A 165 -5.12 4.18 4.30
C PRO A 165 -3.98 4.92 5.01
N LEU A 166 -3.66 6.14 4.61
CA LEU A 166 -2.60 6.96 5.23
C LEU A 166 -2.92 7.36 6.68
N ASN A 167 -4.20 7.43 7.06
CA ASN A 167 -4.64 7.94 8.36
C ASN A 167 -5.13 6.84 9.32
N VAL A 168 -5.43 5.62 8.81
CA VAL A 168 -5.98 4.52 9.62
C VAL A 168 -5.14 4.24 10.86
N ALA A 169 -3.82 4.21 10.74
CA ALA A 169 -2.95 3.90 11.87
C ALA A 169 -3.07 4.96 12.98
N ALA A 170 -3.11 6.25 12.62
CA ALA A 170 -3.30 7.34 13.57
C ALA A 170 -4.70 7.32 14.20
N THR A 171 -5.72 6.98 13.42
CA THR A 171 -7.10 6.85 13.90
C THR A 171 -7.22 5.75 14.97
N CYS A 172 -6.62 4.59 14.75
CA CYS A 172 -6.57 3.53 15.76
C CYS A 172 -5.74 3.94 16.98
N ALA A 173 -4.61 4.61 16.75
CA ALA A 173 -3.68 5.05 17.80
C ALA A 173 -4.30 6.07 18.76
N HIS A 174 -5.32 6.82 18.34
CA HIS A 174 -6.02 7.79 19.21
C HIS A 174 -6.41 7.18 20.55
N CYS A 175 -6.83 5.92 20.55
CA CYS A 175 -7.12 5.17 21.76
C CYS A 175 -6.02 4.13 22.07
N HIS A 176 -5.60 3.34 21.06
CA HIS A 176 -4.71 2.19 21.25
C HIS A 176 -3.25 2.58 21.58
N ALA A 177 -2.84 3.84 21.42
CA ALA A 177 -1.54 4.32 21.88
C ALA A 177 -1.64 5.07 23.23
N ASP A 178 -2.83 5.27 23.78
CA ASP A 178 -3.04 5.92 25.08
C ASP A 178 -3.00 4.89 26.19
N ALA A 179 -1.93 4.93 26.99
CA ALA A 179 -1.68 3.98 28.07
C ALA A 179 -2.72 4.08 29.19
N GLU A 180 -3.22 5.27 29.51
CA GLU A 180 -4.22 5.43 30.57
C GLU A 180 -5.61 4.93 30.10
N TYR A 181 -5.95 5.24 28.84
CA TYR A 181 -7.19 4.75 28.22
C TYR A 181 -7.21 3.20 28.12
N MET A 182 -6.10 2.60 27.68
CA MET A 182 -5.99 1.15 27.47
C MET A 182 -5.76 0.35 28.77
N LYS A 183 -5.41 1.00 29.89
CA LYS A 183 -5.07 0.35 31.15
C LYS A 183 -6.14 -0.64 31.63
N SER A 184 -7.42 -0.25 31.58
CA SER A 184 -8.55 -1.10 31.99
C SER A 184 -8.74 -2.32 31.09
N TYR A 185 -8.27 -2.25 29.85
CA TYR A 185 -8.37 -3.31 28.86
C TYR A 185 -7.15 -4.26 28.86
N LYS A 186 -6.08 -3.89 29.54
CA LYS A 186 -4.81 -4.63 29.57
C LYS A 186 -4.20 -4.85 28.18
N ILE A 187 -4.38 -3.89 27.29
CA ILE A 187 -3.84 -3.92 25.93
C ILE A 187 -2.53 -3.11 25.93
N PRO A 188 -1.40 -3.67 25.42
CA PRO A 188 -0.19 -2.89 25.19
C PRO A 188 -0.45 -1.68 24.29
N THR A 189 0.36 -0.64 24.38
CA THR A 189 0.15 0.63 23.66
C THR A 189 1.33 1.02 22.76
N ASP A 190 2.19 0.06 22.48
CA ASP A 190 3.39 0.22 21.64
C ASP A 190 3.18 -0.15 20.16
N GLN A 191 2.00 -0.69 19.80
CA GLN A 191 1.72 -1.21 18.47
C GLN A 191 1.87 -0.14 17.38
N PHE A 192 1.38 1.07 17.64
CA PHE A 192 1.48 2.18 16.68
C PHE A 192 2.94 2.57 16.44
N GLY A 193 3.72 2.72 17.52
CA GLY A 193 5.13 3.02 17.42
C GLY A 193 5.95 1.91 16.74
N ASN A 194 5.58 0.66 16.96
CA ASN A 194 6.20 -0.49 16.30
C ASN A 194 5.80 -0.56 14.82
N TYR A 195 4.52 -0.34 14.48
CA TYR A 195 4.07 -0.27 13.09
C TYR A 195 4.81 0.82 12.31
N GLY A 196 5.04 1.99 12.91
CA GLY A 196 5.80 3.09 12.31
C GLY A 196 7.26 2.75 11.94
N LYS A 197 7.79 1.62 12.44
CA LYS A 197 9.13 1.10 12.11
C LYS A 197 9.07 -0.08 11.13
N SER A 198 7.90 -0.44 10.63
CA SER A 198 7.71 -1.62 9.78
C SER A 198 7.89 -1.32 8.30
N VAL A 199 8.26 -2.35 7.54
CA VAL A 199 8.29 -2.28 6.07
C VAL A 199 6.94 -1.94 5.44
N HIS A 200 5.86 -2.27 6.12
CA HIS A 200 4.51 -1.98 5.65
C HIS A 200 4.19 -0.48 5.78
N HIS A 201 4.58 0.13 6.90
CA HIS A 201 4.48 1.59 7.06
C HIS A 201 5.38 2.32 6.05
N ASP A 202 6.61 1.85 5.84
CA ASP A 202 7.52 2.44 4.85
C ASP A 202 6.95 2.34 3.43
N ALA A 203 6.33 1.21 3.08
CA ALA A 203 5.65 1.07 1.80
C ALA A 203 4.52 2.09 1.65
N LEU A 204 3.68 2.22 2.66
CA LEU A 204 2.55 3.14 2.66
C LEU A 204 2.99 4.61 2.66
N ALA A 205 3.79 5.01 3.66
CA ALA A 205 4.06 6.41 3.95
C ALA A 205 5.21 6.99 3.11
N LEU A 206 6.26 6.20 2.81
CA LEU A 206 7.45 6.70 2.10
C LEU A 206 7.39 6.42 0.60
N ARG A 207 6.77 5.30 0.19
CA ARG A 207 6.66 4.93 -1.23
C ARG A 207 5.29 5.22 -1.83
N GLY A 208 4.30 5.65 -1.02
CA GLY A 208 2.96 5.97 -1.48
C GLY A 208 2.13 4.75 -1.93
N ASP A 209 2.50 3.56 -1.51
CA ASP A 209 1.78 2.33 -1.84
C ASP A 209 0.54 2.18 -0.96
N LEU A 210 -0.60 2.66 -1.46
CA LEU A 210 -1.88 2.59 -0.76
C LEU A 210 -2.42 1.16 -0.58
N SER A 211 -1.81 0.15 -1.22
CA SER A 211 -2.13 -1.26 -1.04
C SER A 211 -1.39 -1.89 0.15
N ALA A 212 -0.40 -1.20 0.70
CA ALA A 212 0.34 -1.67 1.85
C ALA A 212 -0.58 -1.81 3.09
N PRO A 213 -0.42 -2.87 3.88
CA PRO A 213 -1.34 -3.16 4.98
C PRO A 213 -1.24 -2.14 6.11
N THR A 214 -2.40 -1.80 6.65
CA THR A 214 -2.60 -0.98 7.84
C THR A 214 -3.16 -1.80 8.99
N CYS A 215 -3.45 -1.17 10.12
CA CYS A 215 -4.08 -1.86 11.26
C CYS A 215 -5.35 -2.62 10.84
N SER A 216 -6.23 -1.98 10.07
CA SER A 216 -7.49 -2.56 9.63
C SER A 216 -7.32 -3.69 8.60
N THR A 217 -6.21 -3.74 7.87
CA THR A 217 -5.92 -4.83 6.92
C THR A 217 -5.65 -6.14 7.66
N CYS A 218 -4.96 -6.06 8.80
CA CYS A 218 -4.63 -7.23 9.61
C CYS A 218 -5.73 -7.61 10.60
N HIS A 219 -6.32 -6.62 11.28
CA HIS A 219 -7.30 -6.84 12.34
C HIS A 219 -8.75 -6.80 11.87
N GLY A 220 -9.00 -6.42 10.64
CA GLY A 220 -10.31 -6.07 10.11
C GLY A 220 -10.68 -4.62 10.44
N ASN A 221 -11.65 -4.11 9.68
CA ASN A 221 -12.19 -2.78 9.91
C ASN A 221 -13.44 -2.83 10.80
N HIS A 222 -14.62 -3.03 10.22
CA HIS A 222 -15.86 -3.12 10.98
C HIS A 222 -15.90 -4.35 11.88
N GLY A 223 -15.39 -5.50 11.43
CA GLY A 223 -15.26 -6.72 12.22
C GLY A 223 -13.94 -6.84 12.99
N ALA A 224 -13.39 -5.74 13.49
CA ALA A 224 -12.08 -5.73 14.15
C ALA A 224 -11.96 -6.78 15.27
N ALA A 225 -10.95 -7.65 15.15
CA ALA A 225 -10.74 -8.82 15.99
C ALA A 225 -9.38 -8.79 16.70
N PRO A 226 -9.27 -9.39 17.91
CA PRO A 226 -8.01 -9.50 18.64
C PRO A 226 -7.05 -10.48 17.95
N PRO A 227 -5.74 -10.42 18.28
CA PRO A 227 -4.79 -11.45 17.87
C PRO A 227 -5.23 -12.83 18.40
N GLY A 228 -4.87 -13.89 17.66
CA GLY A 228 -5.19 -15.27 18.04
C GLY A 228 -6.51 -15.82 17.48
N VAL A 229 -7.34 -15.00 16.84
CA VAL A 229 -8.40 -15.53 15.96
C VAL A 229 -7.81 -15.94 14.61
N ASP A 230 -8.34 -16.99 14.02
CA ASP A 230 -7.83 -17.55 12.76
C ASP A 230 -7.66 -16.50 11.65
N LYS A 231 -8.54 -15.51 11.59
CA LYS A 231 -8.45 -14.41 10.61
C LYS A 231 -7.17 -13.61 10.73
N VAL A 232 -6.70 -13.30 11.96
CA VAL A 232 -5.49 -12.50 12.19
C VAL A 232 -4.25 -13.38 12.11
N ALA A 233 -4.31 -14.61 12.65
CA ALA A 233 -3.19 -15.55 12.60
C ALA A 233 -2.75 -15.88 11.16
N ASN A 234 -3.71 -15.93 10.23
CA ASN A 234 -3.48 -16.33 8.84
C ASN A 234 -3.49 -15.12 7.86
N VAL A 235 -3.61 -13.89 8.32
CA VAL A 235 -3.76 -12.71 7.47
C VAL A 235 -2.55 -12.49 6.54
N CYS A 236 -1.36 -12.84 6.97
CA CYS A 236 -0.14 -12.69 6.16
C CYS A 236 -0.24 -13.42 4.81
N SER A 237 -0.88 -14.59 4.79
CA SER A 237 -1.04 -15.43 3.59
C SER A 237 -1.91 -14.80 2.50
N THR A 238 -2.72 -13.80 2.84
CA THR A 238 -3.56 -13.09 1.86
C THR A 238 -2.75 -12.30 0.83
N CYS A 239 -1.57 -11.82 1.23
CA CYS A 239 -0.63 -11.13 0.36
C CYS A 239 0.66 -11.95 0.10
N HIS A 240 1.17 -12.64 1.12
CA HIS A 240 2.38 -13.46 1.06
C HIS A 240 2.06 -14.95 0.78
N ALA A 241 1.21 -15.19 -0.23
CA ALA A 241 0.65 -16.51 -0.52
C ALA A 241 1.73 -17.56 -0.83
N PHE A 242 2.81 -17.18 -1.53
CA PHE A 242 3.86 -18.12 -1.92
C PHE A 242 4.70 -18.56 -0.71
N GLN A 243 5.07 -17.63 0.17
CA GLN A 243 5.75 -17.93 1.44
C GLN A 243 4.88 -18.81 2.34
N ALA A 244 3.59 -18.50 2.43
CA ALA A 244 2.64 -19.28 3.19
C ALA A 244 2.52 -20.71 2.64
N GLN A 245 2.46 -20.88 1.31
CA GLN A 245 2.41 -22.21 0.67
C GLN A 245 3.66 -23.04 0.98
N MET A 246 4.85 -22.43 1.02
CA MET A 246 6.08 -23.10 1.39
C MET A 246 6.06 -23.52 2.86
N TYR A 247 5.67 -22.59 3.75
CA TYR A 247 5.55 -22.85 5.18
C TYR A 247 4.55 -23.96 5.51
N GLU A 248 3.38 -23.95 4.87
CA GLU A 248 2.34 -24.99 5.10
C GLU A 248 2.84 -26.42 4.79
N LYS A 249 3.84 -26.57 3.93
CA LYS A 249 4.46 -27.85 3.55
C LYS A 249 5.72 -28.17 4.36
N SER A 250 6.06 -27.34 5.34
CA SER A 250 7.27 -27.47 6.14
C SER A 250 7.00 -28.21 7.46
N SER A 251 8.06 -28.80 8.04
CA SER A 251 8.01 -29.38 9.40
C SER A 251 7.72 -28.33 10.48
N HIS A 252 8.03 -27.07 10.26
CA HIS A 252 7.75 -25.99 11.21
C HIS A 252 6.25 -25.74 11.36
N LYS A 253 5.45 -25.99 10.32
CA LYS A 253 3.98 -25.84 10.43
C LYS A 253 3.41 -26.73 11.54
N GLU A 254 3.75 -28.01 11.51
CA GLU A 254 3.27 -28.98 12.51
C GLU A 254 3.86 -28.69 13.89
N ALA A 255 5.16 -28.43 13.98
CA ALA A 255 5.85 -28.12 15.23
C ALA A 255 5.27 -26.87 15.91
N PHE A 256 5.04 -25.79 15.16
CA PHE A 256 4.46 -24.55 15.68
C PHE A 256 3.00 -24.72 16.09
N GLN A 257 2.24 -25.51 15.34
CA GLN A 257 0.86 -25.83 15.70
C GLN A 257 0.78 -26.61 17.00
N GLN A 258 1.62 -27.63 17.19
CA GLN A 258 1.71 -28.41 18.43
C GLN A 258 2.16 -27.55 19.62
N ALA A 259 3.08 -26.63 19.39
CA ALA A 259 3.57 -25.69 20.42
C ALA A 259 2.67 -24.46 20.63
N SER A 260 1.54 -24.36 19.92
CA SER A 260 0.66 -23.17 19.93
C SER A 260 1.39 -21.86 19.60
N LEU A 261 2.39 -21.92 18.72
CA LEU A 261 3.14 -20.75 18.26
C LEU A 261 2.47 -20.11 17.03
N PRO A 262 2.51 -18.77 16.92
CA PRO A 262 1.73 -18.03 15.91
C PRO A 262 2.36 -17.99 14.49
N GLY A 263 2.99 -19.06 14.02
CA GLY A 263 3.47 -19.19 12.64
C GLY A 263 4.42 -18.10 12.20
N CYS A 264 4.04 -17.31 11.21
CA CYS A 264 4.90 -16.32 10.57
C CYS A 264 5.52 -15.30 11.54
N VAL A 265 4.77 -14.88 12.55
CA VAL A 265 5.21 -13.84 13.51
C VAL A 265 6.31 -14.30 14.47
N VAL A 266 6.52 -15.61 14.61
CA VAL A 266 7.64 -16.16 15.42
C VAL A 266 8.99 -15.68 14.85
N CYS A 267 9.12 -15.66 13.53
CA CYS A 267 10.35 -15.26 12.85
C CYS A 267 10.34 -13.79 12.38
N HIS A 268 9.16 -13.23 12.09
CA HIS A 268 9.05 -11.91 11.46
C HIS A 268 8.49 -10.83 12.38
N SER A 269 8.09 -11.19 13.63
CA SER A 269 7.34 -10.27 14.49
C SER A 269 5.95 -9.94 13.91
N ASN A 270 5.25 -8.98 14.52
CA ASN A 270 3.88 -8.59 14.12
C ASN A 270 3.82 -7.10 13.71
N HIS A 271 3.77 -6.16 14.65
CA HIS A 271 3.61 -4.74 14.31
C HIS A 271 4.91 -4.10 13.77
N GLY A 272 6.06 -4.44 14.33
CA GLY A 272 7.38 -3.94 13.92
C GLY A 272 8.09 -4.86 12.92
N ILE A 273 7.43 -5.24 11.84
CA ILE A 273 8.00 -6.16 10.84
C ILE A 273 9.13 -5.46 10.09
N SER A 274 10.37 -5.86 10.37
CA SER A 274 11.56 -5.31 9.69
C SER A 274 11.71 -5.87 8.27
N HIS A 275 12.44 -5.14 7.42
CA HIS A 275 12.85 -5.67 6.12
C HIS A 275 13.63 -6.99 6.32
N PRO A 276 13.21 -8.10 5.71
CA PRO A 276 13.91 -9.37 5.88
C PRO A 276 15.24 -9.31 5.13
N THR A 277 16.33 -9.47 5.89
CA THR A 277 17.70 -9.60 5.37
C THR A 277 18.23 -11.01 5.60
N ASP A 278 19.29 -11.39 4.89
CA ASP A 278 19.97 -12.67 5.09
C ASP A 278 20.59 -12.76 6.51
N ALA A 279 20.72 -11.64 7.25
CA ALA A 279 21.15 -11.62 8.64
C ALA A 279 20.22 -12.40 9.59
N LYS A 280 18.95 -12.59 9.21
CA LYS A 280 18.02 -13.47 9.95
C LYS A 280 18.48 -14.93 9.99
N LEU A 281 19.28 -15.35 9.01
CA LEU A 281 19.95 -16.65 8.96
C LEU A 281 21.35 -16.61 9.62
N GLY A 282 21.78 -15.46 10.13
CA GLY A 282 23.06 -15.27 10.80
C GLY A 282 23.09 -15.79 12.22
N THR A 283 24.09 -15.33 12.98
CA THR A 283 24.29 -15.61 14.41
C THR A 283 24.22 -14.33 15.24
N GLY A 284 23.96 -13.18 14.63
CA GLY A 284 23.86 -11.88 15.30
C GLY A 284 22.49 -11.65 15.94
N SER A 285 22.25 -10.40 16.36
CA SER A 285 21.03 -9.98 17.05
C SER A 285 19.74 -10.15 16.24
N GLU A 286 19.84 -10.19 14.90
CA GLU A 286 18.69 -10.40 14.02
C GLU A 286 18.39 -11.89 13.75
N ALA A 287 19.27 -12.80 14.21
CA ALA A 287 19.13 -14.23 13.96
C ALA A 287 17.87 -14.79 14.60
N VAL A 288 17.07 -15.54 13.82
CA VAL A 288 15.80 -16.11 14.29
C VAL A 288 15.88 -17.61 14.58
N CYS A 289 16.70 -18.34 13.83
CA CYS A 289 16.77 -19.80 13.96
C CYS A 289 17.34 -20.24 15.31
N LEU A 290 18.37 -19.57 15.78
CA LEU A 290 19.06 -19.89 17.04
C LEU A 290 18.30 -19.49 18.32
N GLN A 291 17.11 -18.92 18.17
CA GLN A 291 16.20 -18.72 19.30
C GLN A 291 15.58 -20.03 19.81
N CYS A 292 15.53 -21.05 18.93
CA CYS A 292 14.96 -22.36 19.23
C CYS A 292 15.92 -23.52 18.95
N HIS A 293 16.86 -23.38 18.00
CA HIS A 293 17.80 -24.41 17.60
C HIS A 293 19.14 -24.24 18.30
N THR A 294 19.78 -25.35 18.63
CA THR A 294 21.07 -25.37 19.32
C THR A 294 22.21 -25.16 18.32
N PRO A 295 23.19 -24.29 18.60
CA PRO A 295 24.36 -24.14 17.75
C PRO A 295 25.08 -25.50 17.50
N GLY A 296 25.34 -25.82 16.24
CA GLY A 296 26.01 -27.04 15.79
C GLY A 296 25.08 -28.24 15.53
N ASP A 297 23.79 -28.15 15.83
CA ASP A 297 22.83 -29.19 15.46
C ASP A 297 22.56 -29.21 13.93
N SER A 298 21.79 -30.20 13.45
CA SER A 298 21.47 -30.35 12.02
C SER A 298 20.71 -29.16 11.46
N CYS A 299 19.91 -28.49 12.27
CA CYS A 299 19.13 -27.31 11.87
C CYS A 299 20.05 -26.07 11.74
N ASP A 300 20.99 -25.90 12.65
CA ASP A 300 22.03 -24.84 12.56
C ASP A 300 22.93 -25.06 11.36
N GLN A 301 23.32 -26.30 11.06
CA GLN A 301 24.10 -26.63 9.85
C GLN A 301 23.31 -26.29 8.57
N ALA A 302 22.01 -26.61 8.52
CA ALA A 302 21.15 -26.25 7.40
C ALA A 302 21.03 -24.73 7.22
N ARG A 303 20.80 -23.99 8.32
CA ARG A 303 20.78 -22.53 8.36
C ARG A 303 22.07 -21.93 7.80
N ALA A 304 23.21 -22.41 8.29
CA ALA A 304 24.53 -21.95 7.83
C ALA A 304 24.74 -22.24 6.35
N GLY A 305 24.27 -23.40 5.88
CA GLY A 305 24.27 -23.77 4.47
C GLY A 305 23.46 -22.78 3.61
N PHE A 306 22.23 -22.46 4.01
CA PHE A 306 21.39 -21.48 3.32
C PHE A 306 22.08 -20.11 3.23
N LEU A 307 22.58 -19.60 4.34
CA LEU A 307 23.27 -18.31 4.36
C LEU A 307 24.49 -18.29 3.42
N ASN A 308 25.31 -19.35 3.45
CA ASN A 308 26.48 -19.46 2.58
C ASN A 308 26.09 -19.48 1.09
N HIS A 309 25.07 -20.27 0.72
CA HIS A 309 24.62 -20.38 -0.67
C HIS A 309 24.01 -19.07 -1.18
N LEU A 310 23.17 -18.40 -0.39
CA LEU A 310 22.63 -17.08 -0.74
C LEU A 310 23.74 -16.04 -0.90
N SER A 311 24.67 -15.98 0.04
CA SER A 311 25.80 -15.02 -0.01
C SER A 311 26.70 -15.27 -1.23
N LYS A 312 26.93 -16.55 -1.60
CA LYS A 312 27.70 -16.91 -2.77
C LYS A 312 27.01 -16.45 -4.05
N LEU A 313 25.72 -16.73 -4.21
CA LEU A 313 24.95 -16.29 -5.37
C LEU A 313 24.90 -14.76 -5.47
N ASP A 314 24.61 -14.06 -4.40
CA ASP A 314 24.62 -12.59 -4.35
C ASP A 314 25.99 -12.02 -4.76
N GLY A 315 27.07 -12.66 -4.28
CA GLY A 315 28.44 -12.30 -4.67
C GLY A 315 28.72 -12.47 -6.15
N GLU A 316 28.30 -13.58 -6.76
CA GLU A 316 28.47 -13.81 -8.20
C GLU A 316 27.62 -12.86 -9.05
N ILE A 317 26.37 -12.60 -8.65
CA ILE A 317 25.51 -11.59 -9.27
C ILE A 317 26.22 -10.22 -9.30
N LYS A 318 26.75 -9.79 -8.16
CA LYS A 318 27.46 -8.49 -8.04
C LYS A 318 28.74 -8.44 -8.88
N LYS A 319 29.43 -9.58 -9.08
CA LYS A 319 30.60 -9.65 -9.98
C LYS A 319 30.17 -9.50 -11.44
N ALA A 320 29.13 -10.22 -11.85
CA ALA A 320 28.58 -10.14 -13.20
C ALA A 320 28.08 -8.73 -13.51
N ASP A 321 27.32 -8.11 -12.59
CA ASP A 321 26.82 -6.73 -12.74
C ASP A 321 27.96 -5.73 -13.01
N ARG A 322 29.05 -5.83 -12.26
CA ARG A 322 30.22 -4.96 -12.45
C ARG A 322 30.92 -5.21 -13.81
N ALA A 323 31.04 -6.45 -14.22
CA ALA A 323 31.66 -6.79 -15.49
C ALA A 323 30.83 -6.29 -16.69
N LEU A 324 29.51 -6.49 -16.63
CA LEU A 324 28.58 -6.01 -17.66
C LEU A 324 28.52 -4.49 -17.73
N ALA A 325 28.42 -3.81 -16.59
CA ALA A 325 28.43 -2.34 -16.53
C ALA A 325 29.75 -1.74 -17.09
N LEU A 326 30.88 -2.37 -16.82
CA LEU A 326 32.17 -1.95 -17.38
C LEU A 326 32.24 -2.15 -18.91
N ALA A 327 31.71 -3.27 -19.41
CA ALA A 327 31.65 -3.55 -20.85
C ALA A 327 30.72 -2.52 -21.56
N GLU A 328 29.53 -2.29 -21.03
CA GLU A 328 28.57 -1.33 -21.56
C GLU A 328 29.14 0.10 -21.59
N SER A 329 29.70 0.57 -20.48
CA SER A 329 30.34 1.90 -20.40
C SER A 329 31.55 2.05 -21.33
N SER A 330 32.09 0.94 -21.79
CA SER A 330 33.18 0.85 -22.77
C SER A 330 32.71 0.77 -24.22
N GLY A 331 31.38 0.85 -24.47
CA GLY A 331 30.77 0.82 -25.79
C GLY A 331 30.60 -0.58 -26.36
N MET A 332 30.64 -1.61 -25.52
CA MET A 332 30.42 -2.99 -25.93
C MET A 332 28.93 -3.38 -25.75
N GLU A 333 28.43 -4.19 -26.67
CA GLU A 333 27.07 -4.70 -26.63
C GLU A 333 26.96 -5.86 -25.65
N VAL A 334 26.15 -5.72 -24.59
CA VAL A 334 25.93 -6.73 -23.54
C VAL A 334 24.49 -6.83 -23.09
N SER A 335 23.55 -6.25 -23.83
CA SER A 335 22.12 -6.16 -23.43
C SER A 335 21.47 -7.51 -23.17
N GLU A 336 21.83 -8.55 -23.98
CA GLU A 336 21.31 -9.90 -23.77
C GLU A 336 21.74 -10.46 -22.41
N ALA A 337 23.01 -10.30 -22.04
CA ALA A 337 23.53 -10.75 -20.77
C ALA A 337 22.94 -9.93 -19.60
N GLN A 338 22.73 -8.61 -19.77
CA GLN A 338 22.06 -7.78 -18.77
C GLN A 338 20.62 -8.22 -18.52
N LEU A 339 19.90 -8.60 -19.58
CA LEU A 339 18.55 -9.14 -19.45
C LEU A 339 18.57 -10.50 -18.74
N ALA A 340 19.47 -11.40 -19.10
CA ALA A 340 19.64 -12.69 -18.42
C ALA A 340 19.99 -12.51 -16.94
N GLN A 341 20.81 -11.53 -16.60
CA GLN A 341 21.22 -11.20 -15.23
C GLN A 341 20.02 -10.84 -14.32
N SER A 342 18.92 -10.30 -14.86
CA SER A 342 17.69 -10.11 -14.10
C SER A 342 17.13 -11.44 -13.58
N GLN A 343 17.21 -12.51 -14.36
CA GLN A 343 16.76 -13.85 -13.97
C GLN A 343 17.63 -14.44 -12.85
N ALA A 344 18.93 -14.11 -12.80
CA ALA A 344 19.78 -14.52 -11.67
C ALA A 344 19.34 -13.83 -10.36
N ARG A 345 18.94 -12.55 -10.41
CA ARG A 345 18.36 -11.84 -9.27
C ARG A 345 17.01 -12.41 -8.85
N ASP A 346 16.18 -12.79 -9.82
CA ASP A 346 14.91 -13.47 -9.57
C ASP A 346 15.12 -14.82 -8.89
N SER A 347 16.14 -15.57 -9.30
CA SER A 347 16.52 -16.84 -8.67
C SER A 347 16.97 -16.64 -7.22
N LEU A 348 17.74 -15.58 -6.93
CA LEU A 348 18.12 -15.23 -5.55
C LEU A 348 16.90 -14.87 -4.71
N THR A 349 15.99 -14.08 -5.25
CA THR A 349 14.74 -13.71 -4.58
C THR A 349 13.89 -14.96 -4.33
N LYS A 350 13.77 -15.83 -5.32
CA LYS A 350 13.04 -17.10 -5.20
C LYS A 350 13.65 -18.01 -4.15
N ALA A 351 14.99 -18.15 -4.11
CA ALA A 351 15.67 -18.92 -3.07
C ALA A 351 15.37 -18.41 -1.66
N ARG A 352 15.36 -17.09 -1.44
CA ARG A 352 14.94 -16.47 -0.17
C ARG A 352 13.49 -16.78 0.21
N VAL A 353 12.62 -16.91 -0.77
CA VAL A 353 11.24 -17.35 -0.52
C VAL A 353 11.18 -18.86 -0.24
N THR A 354 11.90 -19.65 -1.01
CA THR A 354 11.91 -21.13 -0.90
C THR A 354 12.47 -21.61 0.45
N ILE A 355 13.27 -20.79 1.16
CA ILE A 355 13.73 -21.08 2.54
C ILE A 355 12.56 -21.41 3.46
N HIS A 356 11.36 -20.80 3.27
CA HIS A 356 10.18 -21.09 4.08
C HIS A 356 9.69 -22.55 3.97
N SER A 357 10.18 -23.31 2.99
CA SER A 357 9.98 -24.76 2.93
C SER A 357 10.86 -25.54 3.92
N PHE A 358 11.97 -24.95 4.37
CA PHE A 358 13.03 -25.56 5.18
C PHE A 358 13.64 -26.82 4.53
N LYS A 359 13.54 -26.93 3.19
CA LYS A 359 14.07 -28.06 2.40
C LYS A 359 15.27 -27.61 1.60
N LYS A 360 16.44 -28.13 1.97
CA LYS A 360 17.73 -27.78 1.35
C LYS A 360 17.72 -27.97 -0.17
N ASP A 361 17.21 -29.10 -0.65
CA ASP A 361 17.23 -29.43 -2.08
C ASP A 361 16.44 -28.44 -2.93
N LEU A 362 15.32 -27.91 -2.41
CA LEU A 362 14.51 -26.90 -3.11
C LEU A 362 15.25 -25.55 -3.17
N VAL A 363 15.90 -25.16 -2.09
CA VAL A 363 16.67 -23.90 -2.04
C VAL A 363 17.90 -24.02 -2.97
N ASP A 364 18.61 -25.15 -2.91
CA ASP A 364 19.79 -25.38 -3.75
C ASP A 364 19.44 -25.37 -5.24
N GLN A 365 18.28 -25.87 -5.64
CA GLN A 365 17.81 -25.81 -7.02
C GLN A 365 17.71 -24.37 -7.53
N ASP A 366 17.10 -23.46 -6.74
CA ASP A 366 16.98 -22.06 -7.11
C ASP A 366 18.34 -21.35 -7.12
N ILE A 367 19.24 -21.69 -6.16
CA ILE A 367 20.60 -21.18 -6.11
C ILE A 367 21.41 -21.60 -7.33
N HIS A 368 21.38 -22.88 -7.72
CA HIS A 368 22.14 -23.37 -8.89
C HIS A 368 21.66 -22.69 -10.16
N ALA A 369 20.36 -22.55 -10.37
CA ALA A 369 19.82 -21.85 -11.55
C ALA A 369 20.36 -20.42 -11.65
N GLY A 370 20.37 -19.67 -10.53
CA GLY A 370 20.92 -18.31 -10.51
C GLY A 370 22.43 -18.26 -10.70
N MET A 371 23.17 -19.22 -10.12
CA MET A 371 24.62 -19.32 -10.25
C MET A 371 25.06 -19.54 -11.71
N ASP A 372 24.39 -20.46 -12.43
CA ASP A 372 24.69 -20.75 -13.83
C ASP A 372 24.54 -19.51 -14.70
N ILE A 373 23.48 -18.74 -14.49
CA ILE A 373 23.22 -17.48 -15.20
C ILE A 373 24.30 -16.45 -14.85
N ALA A 374 24.52 -16.19 -13.56
CA ALA A 374 25.46 -15.17 -13.12
C ALA A 374 26.89 -15.44 -13.59
N GLN A 375 27.35 -16.72 -13.61
CA GLN A 375 28.64 -17.08 -14.11
C GLN A 375 28.76 -16.90 -15.63
N LYS A 376 27.72 -17.28 -16.39
CA LYS A 376 27.67 -17.06 -17.83
C LYS A 376 27.75 -15.56 -18.16
N ASP A 377 27.02 -14.74 -17.44
CA ASP A 377 26.96 -13.31 -17.66
C ASP A 377 28.25 -12.59 -17.23
N LEU A 378 28.92 -13.07 -16.17
CA LEU A 378 30.25 -12.62 -15.79
C LEU A 378 31.23 -12.86 -16.94
N LEU A 379 31.23 -14.08 -17.53
CA LEU A 379 32.07 -14.40 -18.68
C LEU A 379 31.73 -13.56 -19.91
N ALA A 380 30.45 -13.28 -20.16
CA ALA A 380 30.03 -12.42 -21.27
C ALA A 380 30.63 -11.00 -21.13
N GLY A 381 30.54 -10.41 -19.93
CA GLY A 381 31.15 -9.09 -19.65
C GLY A 381 32.67 -9.10 -19.82
N GLN A 382 33.37 -10.14 -19.35
CA GLN A 382 34.82 -10.30 -19.50
C GLN A 382 35.22 -10.45 -20.97
N ASN A 383 34.50 -11.28 -21.73
CA ASN A 383 34.78 -11.52 -23.16
C ASN A 383 34.55 -10.24 -23.99
N ALA A 384 33.51 -9.48 -23.68
CA ALA A 384 33.25 -8.18 -24.30
C ALA A 384 34.43 -7.21 -24.11
N MET A 385 35.03 -7.20 -22.91
CA MET A 385 36.21 -6.37 -22.64
C MET A 385 37.46 -6.85 -23.40
N LEU A 386 37.63 -8.16 -23.55
CA LEU A 386 38.73 -8.72 -24.39
C LEU A 386 38.52 -8.34 -25.85
N GLU A 387 37.33 -8.51 -26.38
CA GLU A 387 36.98 -8.10 -27.74
C GLU A 387 37.24 -6.60 -28.00
N ARG A 388 36.84 -5.73 -27.07
CA ARG A 388 37.16 -4.31 -27.14
C ARG A 388 38.64 -4.07 -27.31
N ASN A 389 39.47 -4.76 -26.55
CA ASN A 389 40.93 -4.61 -26.64
C ASN A 389 41.46 -5.06 -27.99
N HIS A 390 40.97 -6.19 -28.53
CA HIS A 390 41.34 -6.63 -29.88
C HIS A 390 40.91 -5.62 -30.95
N ARG A 391 39.72 -5.08 -30.90
CA ARG A 391 39.24 -4.04 -31.83
C ARG A 391 40.12 -2.77 -31.77
N ARG A 392 40.54 -2.35 -30.55
CA ARG A 392 41.43 -1.18 -30.37
C ARG A 392 42.80 -1.40 -30.96
N ILE A 393 43.39 -2.59 -30.76
CA ILE A 393 44.69 -2.96 -31.36
C ILE A 393 44.57 -2.99 -32.90
N GLY A 394 43.53 -3.62 -33.42
CA GLY A 394 43.29 -3.66 -34.87
C GLY A 394 43.11 -2.26 -35.48
N LEU A 395 42.36 -1.38 -34.79
CA LEU A 395 42.25 0.02 -35.25
C LEU A 395 43.58 0.75 -35.24
N ALA A 396 44.38 0.58 -34.18
CA ALA A 396 45.70 1.24 -34.11
C ALA A 396 46.62 0.76 -35.25
N LEU A 397 46.66 -0.53 -35.55
CA LEU A 397 47.44 -1.08 -36.66
C LEU A 397 46.94 -0.54 -38.01
N SER A 398 45.63 -0.46 -38.22
CA SER A 398 45.03 0.08 -39.43
C SER A 398 45.39 1.57 -39.62
N LEU A 399 45.35 2.35 -38.55
CA LEU A 399 45.74 3.76 -38.58
C LEU A 399 47.23 3.95 -38.94
N VAL A 400 48.11 3.11 -38.41
CA VAL A 400 49.54 3.12 -38.79
C VAL A 400 49.72 2.82 -40.29
N ALA A 401 49.07 1.80 -40.80
CA ALA A 401 49.14 1.44 -42.22
C ALA A 401 48.60 2.57 -43.12
N ILE A 402 47.46 3.20 -42.76
CA ILE A 402 46.90 4.32 -43.52
C ILE A 402 47.85 5.54 -43.49
N THR A 403 48.44 5.84 -42.34
CA THR A 403 49.38 6.93 -42.19
C THR A 403 50.62 6.71 -43.06
N LEU A 404 51.19 5.51 -43.06
CA LEU A 404 52.35 5.18 -43.93
C LEU A 404 52.00 5.28 -45.43
N MET A 405 50.81 4.88 -45.83
CA MET A 405 50.32 5.03 -47.20
C MET A 405 50.17 6.51 -47.58
N ILE A 406 49.59 7.34 -46.72
CA ILE A 406 49.48 8.81 -46.99
C ILE A 406 50.85 9.43 -47.12
N VAL A 407 51.79 9.11 -46.24
CA VAL A 407 53.16 9.61 -46.30
C VAL A 407 53.82 9.18 -47.60
N GLY A 408 53.72 7.88 -47.97
CA GLY A 408 54.26 7.36 -49.23
C GLY A 408 53.69 8.06 -50.47
N LEU A 409 52.38 8.25 -50.53
CA LEU A 409 51.70 8.98 -51.61
C LEU A 409 52.18 10.44 -51.71
N THR A 410 52.25 11.10 -50.54
CA THR A 410 52.71 12.51 -50.48
C THR A 410 54.14 12.68 -51.01
N LEU A 411 55.05 11.76 -50.62
CA LEU A 411 56.40 11.75 -51.10
C LEU A 411 56.46 11.42 -52.60
N TYR A 412 55.65 10.50 -53.09
CA TYR A 412 55.56 10.18 -54.51
C TYR A 412 55.07 11.35 -55.34
N ILE A 413 54.04 12.09 -54.94
CA ILE A 413 53.51 13.29 -55.59
C ILE A 413 54.58 14.37 -55.63
N LYS A 414 55.25 14.69 -54.52
CA LYS A 414 56.36 15.65 -54.49
C LYS A 414 57.48 15.30 -55.47
N ARG A 415 57.81 14.01 -55.60
CA ARG A 415 58.84 13.55 -56.56
C ARG A 415 58.42 13.74 -58.01
N ILE A 416 57.09 13.64 -58.30
CA ILE A 416 56.60 13.91 -59.66
C ILE A 416 56.67 15.42 -59.96
N GLU A 417 56.20 16.26 -59.02
CA GLU A 417 56.21 17.73 -59.16
C GLU A 417 57.62 18.32 -59.33
N THR A 418 58.64 17.72 -58.73
CA THR A 418 60.03 18.13 -58.88
C THR A 418 60.71 17.62 -60.14
N ARG A 419 60.04 16.83 -60.99
CA ARG A 419 60.54 16.33 -62.27
C ARG A 419 59.94 17.04 -63.47
N HIS A 420 59.01 17.92 -63.26
CA HIS A 420 58.49 18.89 -64.26
C HIS A 420 58.96 20.31 -63.92
#